data_cb2c9e15eaa3ba378879c5a13079d1d9
#
_entry.id   cb2c9e15eaa3ba378879c5a13079d1d9
#
_cell.length_a   1.000
_cell.length_b   1.000
_cell.length_c   1.000
_cell.angle_alpha   90.00
_cell.angle_beta   90.00
_cell.angle_gamma   90.00
#
_symmetry.space_group_name_H-M   'P 1'
#
loop_
_entity.id
_entity.type
_entity.pdbx_description
1 polymer ?
#
loop_
_entity_poly.entity_id
_entity_poly.type
_entity_poly.pdbx_seq_one_letter_code
_entity_poly.pdbx_strand_id
1 'polypeptide(L)'
;FNTAAPDPSNAKLFGTDPAGPKNLNAATMRSMIGKRVCVERRATGPCTLTLSAREWMRAMNGDMSGGHCFGFAATASMLYEGSLQPRQFQPGVNSTYSLALKTPISRTIARNMATQYLNDTDKYLLKPSQVAKRLAASLRPGVAPPVLVMGSGAGGHAVTPYALYDKGDGRYDVAIYDNNYPDFRRVVRLDATNEQAQYTFSANPNAQTSDPTLDDIGLVPLGVFKKKKQRCAFCPGANQTQVTLSPVRTDVPLGVKITSLSGNRIKGVTRNLPTNPWEPGKKWSFPSFTVPRKKTFVVRINAKQSSTPIRTTVSAVSGSYTLAVNRAGVPAGGIGKVGLRPSDGIVVYQSKYPKLGQLRFVDTVFNGNSTLITARAKAKNDSAILGGLDEKAGQVILFTADGKKGSVQANAIQSGVAEPGPVGTSFATLKAKLGKGERVLLDYSRWAPDKPRALKAYIVSGKSSKPLKLRFPKPRVG
;
A
#
# COMPACT_ATOMS: atom_id res chain seq x y z
N PHE A 1 -26.49 -6.52 6.30
CA PHE A 1 -26.44 -5.67 5.09
C PHE A 1 -27.21 -6.39 3.98
N ASN A 2 -28.27 -5.79 3.47
CA ASN A 2 -28.96 -6.33 2.30
C ASN A 2 -28.17 -5.91 1.06
N THR A 3 -27.39 -6.81 0.54
CA THR A 3 -26.69 -6.67 -0.74
C THR A 3 -27.56 -7.22 -1.87
N ALA A 4 -28.83 -6.85 -1.93
CA ALA A 4 -29.87 -7.37 -2.80
C ALA A 4 -29.45 -7.63 -4.27
N ALA A 5 -28.69 -8.52 -4.52
CA ALA A 5 -28.11 -9.23 -5.66
C ALA A 5 -26.61 -9.35 -5.46
N PRO A 6 -26.06 -10.55 -5.45
CA PRO A 6 -24.64 -10.74 -5.39
C PRO A 6 -24.00 -10.10 -6.63
N ASP A 7 -23.37 -8.93 -6.44
CA ASP A 7 -22.44 -8.42 -7.44
C ASP A 7 -21.08 -9.07 -7.13
N PRO A 8 -20.68 -10.07 -7.91
CA PRO A 8 -19.45 -10.80 -7.65
C PRO A 8 -18.20 -9.92 -7.76
N SER A 9 -18.29 -8.75 -8.37
CA SER A 9 -17.12 -7.92 -8.65
C SER A 9 -16.78 -6.94 -7.53
N ASN A 10 -17.62 -6.75 -6.50
CA ASN A 10 -17.57 -5.61 -5.57
C ASN A 10 -17.49 -4.23 -6.26
N ALA A 11 -17.26 -4.20 -7.57
CA ALA A 11 -17.10 -3.00 -8.37
C ALA A 11 -18.36 -2.13 -8.31
N LYS A 12 -19.53 -2.76 -8.32
CA LYS A 12 -20.82 -2.08 -8.24
C LYS A 12 -21.06 -1.43 -6.87
N LEU A 13 -20.55 -2.05 -5.79
CA LEU A 13 -20.71 -1.56 -4.42
C LEU A 13 -19.67 -0.51 -4.05
N PHE A 14 -18.42 -0.67 -4.52
CA PHE A 14 -17.27 0.14 -4.13
C PHE A 14 -16.64 0.92 -5.30
N GLY A 15 -17.12 0.73 -6.53
CA GLY A 15 -16.59 1.32 -7.75
C GLY A 15 -15.43 0.51 -8.33
N THR A 16 -15.15 0.69 -9.62
CA THR A 16 -14.04 0.05 -10.33
C THR A 16 -12.72 0.75 -10.11
N ASP A 17 -12.73 2.02 -9.68
CA ASP A 17 -11.53 2.77 -9.34
C ASP A 17 -11.04 2.33 -7.95
N PRO A 18 -9.79 1.81 -7.82
CA PRO A 18 -9.18 1.50 -6.53
C PRO A 18 -9.14 2.70 -5.56
N ALA A 19 -9.19 3.92 -6.08
CA ALA A 19 -9.31 5.16 -5.31
C ALA A 19 -10.77 5.64 -5.16
N GLY A 20 -11.74 4.83 -5.57
CA GLY A 20 -13.16 5.19 -5.63
C GLY A 20 -13.73 5.79 -4.35
N PRO A 21 -14.83 6.53 -4.43
CA PRO A 21 -15.34 7.36 -3.32
C PRO A 21 -15.80 6.54 -2.11
N LYS A 22 -16.07 5.27 -2.27
CA LYS A 22 -16.52 4.37 -1.20
C LYS A 22 -15.39 3.68 -0.44
N ASN A 23 -14.16 3.68 -0.97
CA ASN A 23 -12.97 3.11 -0.35
C ASN A 23 -12.22 4.13 0.53
N LEU A 24 -10.98 3.82 0.93
CA LEU A 24 -10.17 4.72 1.74
C LEU A 24 -9.90 6.03 1.01
N ASN A 25 -9.95 7.12 1.76
CA ASN A 25 -9.52 8.46 1.33
C ASN A 25 -8.65 9.12 2.40
N ALA A 26 -8.15 10.34 2.15
CA ALA A 26 -7.27 11.05 3.07
C ALA A 26 -7.89 11.27 4.46
N ALA A 27 -9.18 11.58 4.52
CA ALA A 27 -9.89 11.76 5.79
C ALA A 27 -9.98 10.45 6.58
N THR A 28 -10.28 9.34 5.91
CA THR A 28 -10.31 7.99 6.52
C THR A 28 -8.93 7.58 7.00
N MET A 29 -7.89 7.80 6.20
CA MET A 29 -6.50 7.55 6.59
C MET A 29 -6.10 8.32 7.85
N ARG A 30 -6.43 9.62 7.91
CA ARG A 30 -6.17 10.45 9.11
C ARG A 30 -7.00 9.99 10.31
N SER A 31 -8.25 9.63 10.11
CA SER A 31 -9.11 9.08 11.17
C SER A 31 -8.53 7.79 11.74
N MET A 32 -8.10 6.88 10.90
CA MET A 32 -7.59 5.56 11.26
C MET A 32 -6.20 5.60 11.90
N ILE A 33 -5.28 6.41 11.40
CA ILE A 33 -3.86 6.38 11.76
C ILE A 33 -3.42 7.64 12.53
N GLY A 34 -4.05 8.77 12.25
CA GLY A 34 -3.73 10.05 12.88
C GLY A 34 -2.96 11.00 11.97
N LYS A 35 -2.59 12.17 12.52
CA LYS A 35 -1.96 13.29 11.81
C LYS A 35 -0.64 12.95 11.09
N ARG A 36 -0.02 11.82 11.42
CA ARG A 36 1.27 11.38 10.81
C ARG A 36 1.15 11.02 9.34
N VAL A 37 -0.05 10.69 8.86
CA VAL A 37 -0.30 10.41 7.44
C VAL A 37 -0.46 11.67 6.59
N CYS A 38 -0.66 12.83 7.24
CA CYS A 38 -0.82 14.11 6.55
C CYS A 38 0.50 14.89 6.58
N VAL A 39 0.81 15.56 5.48
CA VAL A 39 1.95 16.46 5.35
C VAL A 39 1.86 17.60 6.37
N GLU A 40 0.70 18.19 6.48
CA GLU A 40 0.45 19.33 7.37
C GLU A 40 0.57 18.98 8.85
N ARG A 41 0.60 17.70 9.19
CA ARG A 41 0.70 17.18 10.58
C ARG A 41 -0.35 17.77 11.54
N ARG A 42 -1.48 18.27 11.03
CA ARG A 42 -2.59 18.82 11.81
C ARG A 42 -3.63 17.74 12.12
N ALA A 43 -4.29 17.88 13.27
CA ALA A 43 -5.35 16.96 13.67
C ALA A 43 -6.66 17.18 12.89
N THR A 44 -6.90 18.41 12.47
CA THR A 44 -8.10 18.87 11.75
C THR A 44 -7.71 19.65 10.49
N GLY A 45 -8.69 20.02 9.69
CA GLY A 45 -8.47 20.75 8.43
C GLY A 45 -8.01 19.87 7.28
N PRO A 46 -7.47 20.44 6.20
CA PRO A 46 -6.97 19.70 5.05
C PRO A 46 -5.92 18.65 5.42
N CYS A 47 -5.93 17.53 4.73
CA CYS A 47 -4.95 16.45 4.89
C CYS A 47 -4.43 16.03 3.53
N THR A 48 -3.31 16.59 3.15
CA THR A 48 -2.52 16.05 2.03
C THR A 48 -1.77 14.82 2.52
N LEU A 49 -2.09 13.67 1.98
CA LEU A 49 -1.39 12.45 2.38
C LEU A 49 0.10 12.55 2.04
N THR A 50 0.94 12.15 3.01
CA THR A 50 2.33 11.84 2.70
C THR A 50 2.39 10.79 1.60
N LEU A 51 3.47 10.74 0.84
CA LEU A 51 3.53 9.79 -0.26
C LEU A 51 3.42 8.35 0.22
N SER A 52 4.10 7.98 1.30
CA SER A 52 3.96 6.63 1.87
C SER A 52 2.52 6.30 2.25
N ALA A 53 1.79 7.25 2.81
CA ALA A 53 0.38 7.07 3.14
C ALA A 53 -0.49 6.93 1.89
N ARG A 54 -0.19 7.70 0.84
CA ARG A 54 -0.91 7.64 -0.43
C ARG A 54 -0.65 6.32 -1.17
N GLU A 55 0.61 5.89 -1.26
CA GLU A 55 0.95 4.61 -1.90
C GLU A 55 0.36 3.43 -1.12
N TRP A 56 0.40 3.46 0.21
CA TRP A 56 -0.26 2.45 1.03
C TRP A 56 -1.78 2.45 0.83
N MET A 57 -2.42 3.61 0.85
CA MET A 57 -3.86 3.74 0.58
C MET A 57 -4.25 3.18 -0.79
N ARG A 58 -3.45 3.49 -1.83
CA ARG A 58 -3.69 2.96 -3.18
C ARG A 58 -3.54 1.45 -3.25
N ALA A 59 -2.50 0.90 -2.60
CA ALA A 59 -2.32 -0.56 -2.53
C ALA A 59 -3.52 -1.22 -1.83
N MET A 60 -3.94 -0.69 -0.68
CA MET A 60 -5.11 -1.23 0.04
C MET A 60 -6.42 -1.09 -0.74
N ASN A 61 -6.64 0.03 -1.41
CA ASN A 61 -7.82 0.20 -2.28
C ASN A 61 -7.77 -0.78 -3.46
N GLY A 62 -6.58 -1.08 -3.99
CA GLY A 62 -6.38 -2.11 -5.01
C GLY A 62 -6.69 -3.52 -4.49
N ASP A 63 -6.19 -3.88 -3.32
CA ASP A 63 -6.43 -5.19 -2.71
C ASP A 63 -7.92 -5.38 -2.37
N MET A 64 -8.59 -4.31 -1.93
CA MET A 64 -10.03 -4.32 -1.67
C MET A 64 -10.90 -4.54 -2.92
N SER A 65 -10.34 -4.46 -4.12
CA SER A 65 -11.06 -4.88 -5.33
C SER A 65 -11.38 -6.38 -5.34
N GLY A 66 -10.63 -7.19 -4.60
CA GLY A 66 -10.88 -8.63 -4.38
C GLY A 66 -11.96 -8.92 -3.34
N GLY A 67 -12.41 -7.95 -2.56
CA GLY A 67 -13.46 -8.13 -1.56
C GLY A 67 -13.26 -7.32 -0.28
N HIS A 68 -14.32 -7.23 0.51
CA HIS A 68 -14.37 -6.50 1.79
C HIS A 68 -14.85 -7.35 2.96
N CYS A 69 -14.78 -8.68 2.85
CA CYS A 69 -15.38 -9.62 3.81
C CYS A 69 -14.98 -9.34 5.27
N PHE A 70 -13.70 -9.11 5.51
CA PHE A 70 -13.18 -8.80 6.85
C PHE A 70 -13.74 -7.46 7.38
N GLY A 71 -13.91 -6.48 6.51
CA GLY A 71 -14.53 -5.19 6.84
C GLY A 71 -16.02 -5.33 7.17
N PHE A 72 -16.74 -6.14 6.39
CA PHE A 72 -18.16 -6.44 6.65
C PHE A 72 -18.32 -7.15 7.99
N ALA A 73 -17.60 -8.23 8.23
CA ALA A 73 -17.68 -8.99 9.47
C ALA A 73 -17.39 -8.13 10.71
N ALA A 74 -16.30 -7.34 10.68
CA ALA A 74 -15.96 -6.44 11.77
C ALA A 74 -17.04 -5.36 11.99
N THR A 75 -17.58 -4.78 10.91
CA THR A 75 -18.62 -3.74 11.00
C THR A 75 -19.94 -4.32 11.51
N ALA A 76 -20.32 -5.53 11.07
CA ALA A 76 -21.49 -6.24 11.58
C ALA A 76 -21.38 -6.51 13.08
N SER A 77 -20.24 -7.00 13.55
CA SER A 77 -19.98 -7.20 14.98
C SER A 77 -20.07 -5.90 15.80
N MET A 78 -19.57 -4.78 15.25
CA MET A 78 -19.63 -3.46 15.91
C MET A 78 -21.06 -2.90 15.94
N LEU A 79 -21.88 -3.16 14.92
CA LEU A 79 -23.30 -2.80 14.91
C LEU A 79 -24.09 -3.65 15.89
N TYR A 80 -23.82 -4.95 15.96
CA TYR A 80 -24.46 -5.86 16.90
C TYR A 80 -24.19 -5.48 18.37
N GLU A 81 -22.95 -5.12 18.67
CA GLU A 81 -22.53 -4.68 20.02
C GLU A 81 -23.05 -3.28 20.37
N GLY A 82 -23.47 -2.49 19.38
CA GLY A 82 -23.93 -1.12 19.58
C GLY A 82 -22.84 -0.05 19.61
N SER A 83 -21.55 -0.40 19.39
CA SER A 83 -20.49 0.61 19.24
C SER A 83 -20.60 1.41 17.93
N LEU A 84 -21.33 0.88 16.97
CA LEU A 84 -21.86 1.59 15.81
C LEU A 84 -23.38 1.50 15.80
N GLN A 85 -24.05 2.55 15.34
CA GLN A 85 -25.49 2.60 15.25
C GLN A 85 -25.91 2.78 13.78
N PRO A 86 -26.88 2.01 13.24
CA PRO A 86 -27.32 2.15 11.83
C PRO A 86 -27.72 3.59 11.47
N ARG A 87 -28.41 4.29 12.37
CA ARG A 87 -28.84 5.69 12.20
C ARG A 87 -27.68 6.70 12.00
N GLN A 88 -26.46 6.36 12.42
CA GLN A 88 -25.29 7.22 12.17
C GLN A 88 -24.88 7.25 10.70
N PHE A 89 -25.25 6.22 9.95
CA PHE A 89 -24.93 6.08 8.53
C PHE A 89 -26.10 6.45 7.62
N GLN A 90 -27.32 6.20 8.10
CA GLN A 90 -28.53 6.47 7.35
C GLN A 90 -29.67 6.85 8.30
N PRO A 91 -30.14 8.11 8.27
CA PRO A 91 -31.25 8.56 9.08
C PRO A 91 -32.50 7.68 8.87
N GLY A 92 -33.22 7.41 9.96
CA GLY A 92 -34.44 6.60 9.93
C GLY A 92 -34.22 5.09 9.87
N VAL A 93 -32.98 4.61 9.77
CA VAL A 93 -32.65 3.18 9.75
C VAL A 93 -32.17 2.72 11.14
N ASN A 94 -32.87 1.70 11.67
CA ASN A 94 -32.58 1.16 13.01
C ASN A 94 -32.01 -0.26 13.00
N SER A 95 -31.96 -0.92 11.84
CA SER A 95 -31.40 -2.28 11.72
C SER A 95 -30.25 -2.34 10.73
N THR A 96 -29.32 -3.26 10.97
CA THR A 96 -28.21 -3.52 10.05
C THR A 96 -28.71 -4.01 8.68
N TYR A 97 -29.78 -4.80 8.67
CA TYR A 97 -30.37 -5.33 7.45
C TYR A 97 -30.89 -4.23 6.51
N SER A 98 -31.48 -3.18 7.08
CA SER A 98 -32.04 -2.06 6.31
C SER A 98 -30.99 -1.05 5.85
N LEU A 99 -29.72 -1.19 6.25
CA LEU A 99 -28.66 -0.30 5.82
C LEU A 99 -28.31 -0.50 4.35
N ALA A 100 -28.54 0.52 3.55
CA ALA A 100 -27.99 0.57 2.20
C ALA A 100 -26.48 0.85 2.21
N LEU A 101 -25.73 0.23 1.31
CA LEU A 101 -24.28 0.44 1.18
C LEU A 101 -23.95 1.80 0.54
N LYS A 102 -24.33 2.87 1.24
CA LYS A 102 -23.98 4.26 0.88
C LYS A 102 -22.56 4.60 1.37
N THR A 103 -22.01 5.69 0.88
CA THR A 103 -20.61 6.10 1.14
C THR A 103 -20.17 6.06 2.60
N PRO A 104 -20.93 6.56 3.60
CA PRO A 104 -20.45 6.55 4.99
C PRO A 104 -20.17 5.14 5.54
N ILE A 105 -21.11 4.20 5.36
CA ILE A 105 -20.95 2.83 5.85
C ILE A 105 -19.90 2.08 5.04
N SER A 106 -19.86 2.27 3.70
CA SER A 106 -18.87 1.64 2.84
C SER A 106 -17.45 2.04 3.21
N ARG A 107 -17.22 3.31 3.58
CA ARG A 107 -15.92 3.76 4.11
C ARG A 107 -15.56 3.16 5.47
N THR A 108 -16.55 2.91 6.31
CA THR A 108 -16.33 2.21 7.59
C THR A 108 -15.93 0.76 7.34
N ILE A 109 -16.60 0.09 6.41
CA ILE A 109 -16.24 -1.27 5.98
C ILE A 109 -14.82 -1.29 5.39
N ALA A 110 -14.49 -0.37 4.48
CA ALA A 110 -13.15 -0.27 3.90
C ALA A 110 -12.08 0.02 4.97
N ARG A 111 -12.36 0.91 5.95
CA ARG A 111 -11.48 1.17 7.09
C ARG A 111 -11.23 -0.09 7.90
N ASN A 112 -12.27 -0.84 8.23
CA ASN A 112 -12.15 -2.07 9.00
C ASN A 112 -11.41 -3.16 8.20
N MET A 113 -11.68 -3.26 6.89
CA MET A 113 -10.92 -4.14 5.99
C MET A 113 -9.43 -3.80 6.00
N ALA A 114 -9.07 -2.53 5.87
CA ALA A 114 -7.69 -2.08 5.87
C ALA A 114 -6.98 -2.25 7.22
N THR A 115 -7.72 -2.39 8.33
CA THR A 115 -7.15 -2.56 9.67
C THR A 115 -6.36 -3.87 9.80
N GLN A 116 -6.74 -4.93 9.09
CA GLN A 116 -5.99 -6.19 9.08
C GLN A 116 -4.53 -6.01 8.62
N TYR A 117 -4.28 -5.12 7.65
CA TYR A 117 -2.94 -4.85 7.12
C TYR A 117 -2.06 -3.99 8.05
N LEU A 118 -2.64 -3.39 9.09
CA LEU A 118 -1.94 -2.60 10.10
C LEU A 118 -1.65 -3.38 11.38
N ASN A 119 -2.24 -4.57 11.50
CA ASN A 119 -2.09 -5.44 12.65
C ASN A 119 -1.60 -6.80 12.18
N ASP A 120 -0.85 -7.45 13.04
CA ASP A 120 -0.48 -8.85 12.85
C ASP A 120 -1.69 -9.71 13.23
N THR A 121 -2.45 -10.15 12.23
CA THR A 121 -3.66 -10.96 12.43
C THR A 121 -3.37 -12.46 12.48
N ASP A 122 -2.22 -12.92 11.99
CA ASP A 122 -1.81 -14.33 12.01
C ASP A 122 -1.70 -14.87 13.44
N LYS A 123 -1.36 -14.03 14.40
CA LYS A 123 -1.33 -14.39 15.83
C LYS A 123 -2.69 -14.79 16.40
N TYR A 124 -3.77 -14.56 15.66
CA TYR A 124 -5.12 -14.96 16.06
C TYR A 124 -5.58 -16.24 15.37
N LEU A 125 -4.72 -16.85 14.54
CA LEU A 125 -4.96 -18.19 14.02
C LEU A 125 -4.90 -19.19 15.16
N LEU A 126 -5.77 -20.17 15.10
CA LEU A 126 -6.04 -21.10 16.19
C LEU A 126 -6.30 -22.49 15.61
N LYS A 127 -6.12 -23.51 16.43
CA LYS A 127 -6.64 -24.83 16.15
C LYS A 127 -8.18 -24.84 16.26
N PRO A 128 -8.91 -25.66 15.50
CA PRO A 128 -10.37 -25.78 15.58
C PRO A 128 -10.89 -26.03 17.00
N SER A 129 -10.23 -26.85 17.81
CA SER A 129 -10.56 -27.06 19.23
C SER A 129 -10.49 -25.77 20.05
N GLN A 130 -9.49 -24.92 19.78
CA GLN A 130 -9.32 -23.65 20.47
C GLN A 130 -10.35 -22.62 20.00
N VAL A 131 -10.76 -22.66 18.71
CA VAL A 131 -11.84 -21.83 18.18
C VAL A 131 -13.13 -22.17 18.89
N ALA A 132 -13.52 -23.45 18.95
CA ALA A 132 -14.72 -23.90 19.66
C ALA A 132 -14.73 -23.44 21.13
N LYS A 133 -13.64 -23.68 21.86
CA LYS A 133 -13.49 -23.25 23.26
C LYS A 133 -13.64 -21.74 23.44
N ARG A 134 -13.01 -20.93 22.57
CA ARG A 134 -13.09 -19.47 22.68
C ARG A 134 -14.45 -18.94 22.28
N LEU A 135 -15.11 -19.52 21.28
CA LEU A 135 -16.47 -19.14 20.90
C LEU A 135 -17.46 -19.48 22.01
N ALA A 136 -17.37 -20.67 22.64
CA ALA A 136 -18.19 -21.02 23.80
C ALA A 136 -18.06 -20.00 24.94
N ALA A 137 -16.87 -19.46 25.14
CA ALA A 137 -16.62 -18.44 26.17
C ALA A 137 -17.06 -17.02 25.77
N SER A 138 -17.10 -16.67 24.49
CA SER A 138 -17.29 -15.30 24.00
C SER A 138 -18.67 -15.01 23.40
N LEU A 139 -19.38 -16.03 22.89
CA LEU A 139 -20.73 -15.83 22.32
C LEU A 139 -21.77 -15.75 23.43
N ARG A 140 -21.95 -14.55 23.96
CA ARG A 140 -22.91 -14.25 25.03
C ARG A 140 -23.75 -13.04 24.63
N PRO A 141 -25.04 -12.95 25.05
CA PRO A 141 -25.83 -11.76 24.82
C PRO A 141 -25.11 -10.47 25.27
N GLY A 142 -25.11 -9.45 24.44
CA GLY A 142 -24.48 -8.16 24.72
C GLY A 142 -22.95 -8.14 24.57
N VAL A 143 -22.30 -9.25 24.25
CA VAL A 143 -20.86 -9.30 23.96
C VAL A 143 -20.64 -9.33 22.44
N ALA A 144 -19.76 -8.47 21.98
CA ALA A 144 -19.41 -8.44 20.56
C ALA A 144 -18.74 -9.75 20.13
N PRO A 145 -19.27 -10.43 19.11
CA PRO A 145 -18.60 -11.59 18.56
C PRO A 145 -17.27 -11.19 17.92
N PRO A 146 -16.23 -12.02 18.01
CA PRO A 146 -15.00 -11.83 17.28
C PRO A 146 -15.27 -11.99 15.78
N VAL A 147 -14.34 -11.51 14.93
CA VAL A 147 -14.34 -11.84 13.51
C VAL A 147 -13.73 -13.23 13.34
N LEU A 148 -14.50 -14.16 12.80
CA LEU A 148 -14.01 -15.47 12.40
C LEU A 148 -13.33 -15.36 11.03
N VAL A 149 -12.05 -15.64 10.98
CA VAL A 149 -11.24 -15.65 9.76
C VAL A 149 -10.92 -17.07 9.36
N MET A 150 -10.85 -17.30 8.05
CA MET A 150 -10.58 -18.62 7.50
C MET A 150 -9.83 -18.50 6.19
N GLY A 151 -8.98 -19.48 5.89
CA GLY A 151 -8.22 -19.58 4.66
C GLY A 151 -8.24 -20.99 4.08
N SER A 152 -8.15 -21.05 2.76
CA SER A 152 -7.92 -22.31 2.01
C SER A 152 -7.07 -21.99 0.79
N GLY A 153 -6.66 -23.02 0.02
CA GLY A 153 -6.00 -22.82 -1.27
C GLY A 153 -6.76 -21.93 -2.24
N ALA A 154 -8.07 -21.75 -2.05
CA ALA A 154 -8.94 -20.87 -2.85
C ALA A 154 -8.93 -19.41 -2.41
N GLY A 155 -8.26 -19.06 -1.30
CA GLY A 155 -8.17 -17.69 -0.77
C GLY A 155 -8.63 -17.57 0.69
N GLY A 156 -8.87 -16.34 1.14
CA GLY A 156 -9.30 -16.06 2.51
C GLY A 156 -10.71 -15.47 2.57
N HIS A 157 -11.41 -15.74 3.68
CA HIS A 157 -12.73 -15.19 3.97
C HIS A 157 -12.86 -14.80 5.46
N ALA A 158 -13.80 -13.91 5.76
CA ALA A 158 -14.09 -13.50 7.12
C ALA A 158 -15.59 -13.31 7.32
N VAL A 159 -16.10 -13.82 8.43
CA VAL A 159 -17.51 -13.86 8.76
C VAL A 159 -17.75 -13.52 10.24
N THR A 160 -19.00 -13.30 10.61
CA THR A 160 -19.40 -13.01 12.00
C THR A 160 -20.06 -14.25 12.62
N PRO A 161 -19.43 -14.93 13.59
CA PRO A 161 -20.06 -16.03 14.32
C PRO A 161 -21.08 -15.46 15.30
N TYR A 162 -22.25 -16.12 15.44
CA TYR A 162 -23.28 -15.68 16.37
C TYR A 162 -23.83 -16.77 17.27
N ALA A 163 -23.60 -18.05 16.96
CA ALA A 163 -23.95 -19.17 17.84
C ALA A 163 -23.00 -20.34 17.64
N LEU A 164 -22.83 -21.15 18.68
CA LEU A 164 -22.09 -22.40 18.67
C LEU A 164 -23.00 -23.52 19.13
N TYR A 165 -23.12 -24.59 18.35
CA TYR A 165 -23.89 -25.77 18.64
C TYR A 165 -22.96 -26.96 18.82
N ASP A 166 -22.98 -27.57 20.01
CA ASP A 166 -22.28 -28.82 20.25
C ASP A 166 -23.07 -29.97 19.58
N LYS A 167 -22.39 -30.78 18.80
CA LYS A 167 -22.93 -31.93 18.07
C LYS A 167 -22.52 -33.27 18.69
N GLY A 168 -21.79 -33.23 19.79
CA GLY A 168 -21.16 -34.38 20.40
C GLY A 168 -19.86 -34.83 19.74
N ASP A 169 -19.10 -35.66 20.37
CA ASP A 169 -17.84 -36.28 19.90
C ASP A 169 -16.81 -35.24 19.43
N GLY A 170 -16.77 -34.07 20.09
CA GLY A 170 -15.85 -32.99 19.72
C GLY A 170 -16.20 -32.24 18.44
N ARG A 171 -17.40 -32.43 17.89
CA ARG A 171 -17.88 -31.74 16.71
C ARG A 171 -18.76 -30.57 17.06
N TYR A 172 -18.57 -29.45 16.35
CA TYR A 172 -19.29 -28.19 16.58
C TYR A 172 -19.77 -27.57 15.28
N ASP A 173 -20.98 -27.02 15.30
CA ASP A 173 -21.51 -26.16 14.25
C ASP A 173 -21.46 -24.71 14.72
N VAL A 174 -20.65 -23.88 14.07
CA VAL A 174 -20.60 -22.43 14.30
C VAL A 174 -21.56 -21.76 13.33
N ALA A 175 -22.68 -21.26 13.82
CA ALA A 175 -23.59 -20.47 13.01
C ALA A 175 -22.99 -19.08 12.75
N ILE A 176 -22.99 -18.67 11.49
CA ILE A 176 -22.31 -17.45 11.04
C ILE A 176 -23.28 -16.58 10.21
N TYR A 177 -23.06 -15.28 10.31
CA TYR A 177 -23.51 -14.33 9.34
C TYR A 177 -22.39 -14.16 8.31
N ASP A 178 -22.69 -14.57 7.08
CA ASP A 178 -21.81 -14.38 5.93
C ASP A 178 -22.37 -13.28 5.03
N ASN A 179 -21.59 -12.23 4.83
CA ASN A 179 -22.01 -11.09 3.99
C ASN A 179 -22.19 -11.45 2.51
N ASN A 180 -21.60 -12.57 2.05
CA ASN A 180 -21.83 -13.08 0.69
C ASN A 180 -23.17 -13.81 0.54
N TYR A 181 -23.77 -14.22 1.67
CA TYR A 181 -25.04 -14.94 1.72
C TYR A 181 -25.96 -14.33 2.79
N PRO A 182 -26.40 -13.08 2.64
CA PRO A 182 -27.07 -12.32 3.71
C PRO A 182 -28.39 -12.92 4.19
N ASP A 183 -29.10 -13.64 3.35
CA ASP A 183 -30.41 -14.23 3.66
C ASP A 183 -30.34 -15.71 4.02
N PHE A 184 -29.15 -16.27 4.12
CA PHE A 184 -28.95 -17.70 4.38
C PHE A 184 -28.26 -17.94 5.71
N ARG A 185 -28.79 -18.88 6.49
CA ARG A 185 -28.08 -19.44 7.61
C ARG A 185 -26.92 -20.29 7.11
N ARG A 186 -25.71 -19.92 7.47
CA ARG A 186 -24.49 -20.65 7.11
C ARG A 186 -23.83 -21.19 8.38
N VAL A 187 -23.06 -22.27 8.21
CA VAL A 187 -22.42 -22.98 9.31
C VAL A 187 -20.97 -23.32 8.94
N VAL A 188 -20.04 -22.96 9.79
CA VAL A 188 -18.68 -23.51 9.78
C VAL A 188 -18.65 -24.72 10.67
N ARG A 189 -18.23 -25.87 10.16
CA ARG A 189 -18.13 -27.10 10.93
C ARG A 189 -16.72 -27.23 11.50
N LEU A 190 -16.64 -27.52 12.80
CA LEU A 190 -15.38 -27.77 13.49
C LEU A 190 -15.35 -29.22 13.98
N ASP A 191 -14.26 -29.90 13.74
CA ASP A 191 -13.90 -31.17 14.37
C ASP A 191 -12.69 -30.91 15.28
N ALA A 192 -12.98 -30.78 16.58
CA ALA A 192 -11.97 -30.49 17.59
C ALA A 192 -11.12 -31.72 17.94
N THR A 193 -11.57 -32.92 17.58
CA THR A 193 -10.84 -34.18 17.80
C THR A 193 -9.74 -34.35 16.75
N ASN A 194 -10.09 -34.08 15.48
CA ASN A 194 -9.16 -34.20 14.36
C ASN A 194 -8.51 -32.87 13.96
N GLU A 195 -8.80 -31.79 14.67
CA GLU A 195 -8.32 -30.43 14.41
C GLU A 195 -8.62 -29.98 12.97
N GLN A 196 -9.83 -30.26 12.48
CA GLN A 196 -10.29 -29.92 11.15
C GLN A 196 -11.41 -28.88 11.19
N ALA A 197 -11.44 -28.02 10.19
CA ALA A 197 -12.52 -27.08 9.97
C ALA A 197 -12.99 -27.16 8.51
N GLN A 198 -14.29 -27.01 8.30
CA GLN A 198 -14.91 -27.11 6.98
C GLN A 198 -15.87 -25.95 6.74
N TYR A 199 -15.69 -25.30 5.62
CA TYR A 199 -16.63 -24.30 5.13
C TYR A 199 -16.41 -24.06 3.64
N THR A 200 -17.47 -24.15 2.86
CA THR A 200 -17.44 -23.77 1.45
C THR A 200 -17.72 -22.29 1.32
N PHE A 201 -16.70 -21.51 0.98
CA PHE A 201 -16.84 -20.08 0.71
C PHE A 201 -16.36 -19.73 -0.69
N SER A 202 -16.87 -18.62 -1.20
CA SER A 202 -16.38 -18.03 -2.44
C SER A 202 -16.41 -16.51 -2.31
N ALA A 203 -15.38 -15.84 -2.80
CA ALA A 203 -15.41 -14.40 -3.02
C ALA A 203 -16.50 -14.01 -4.04
N ASN A 204 -16.83 -14.95 -4.93
CA ASN A 204 -17.99 -14.89 -5.82
C ASN A 204 -19.00 -15.95 -5.36
N PRO A 205 -20.18 -15.56 -4.83
CA PRO A 205 -21.19 -16.51 -4.37
C PRO A 205 -21.75 -17.42 -5.47
N ASN A 206 -21.55 -17.05 -6.74
CA ASN A 206 -21.91 -17.88 -7.89
C ASN A 206 -20.83 -18.88 -8.31
N ALA A 207 -19.61 -18.78 -7.74
CA ALA A 207 -18.55 -19.75 -7.99
C ALA A 207 -18.61 -20.82 -6.92
N GLN A 208 -18.76 -22.08 -7.33
CA GLN A 208 -18.61 -23.21 -6.43
C GLN A 208 -17.13 -23.46 -6.15
N THR A 209 -16.77 -23.56 -4.88
CA THR A 209 -15.46 -24.06 -4.48
C THR A 209 -15.60 -25.55 -4.15
N SER A 210 -14.70 -26.34 -4.69
CA SER A 210 -14.70 -27.80 -4.52
C SER A 210 -14.09 -28.27 -3.20
N ASP A 211 -13.37 -27.39 -2.50
CA ASP A 211 -12.66 -27.76 -1.27
C ASP A 211 -13.33 -27.14 -0.04
N PRO A 212 -14.07 -27.92 0.75
CA PRO A 212 -14.67 -27.45 1.99
C PRO A 212 -13.69 -27.41 3.18
N THR A 213 -12.49 -28.00 3.04
CA THR A 213 -11.49 -28.05 4.12
C THR A 213 -10.71 -26.75 4.19
N LEU A 214 -10.56 -26.22 5.38
CA LEU A 214 -9.83 -24.98 5.66
C LEU A 214 -8.40 -25.31 6.08
N ASP A 215 -7.43 -24.60 5.49
CA ASP A 215 -6.01 -24.67 5.90
C ASP A 215 -5.81 -23.91 7.21
N ASP A 216 -6.56 -22.82 7.40
CA ASP A 216 -6.43 -21.91 8.52
C ASP A 216 -7.78 -21.43 9.01
N ILE A 217 -7.88 -21.26 10.34
CA ILE A 217 -9.03 -20.66 11.01
C ILE A 217 -8.56 -19.82 12.21
N GLY A 218 -9.28 -18.77 12.55
CA GLY A 218 -8.90 -17.93 13.68
C GLY A 218 -9.98 -16.98 14.14
N LEU A 219 -9.76 -16.34 15.30
CA LEU A 219 -10.69 -15.40 15.91
C LEU A 219 -10.00 -14.07 16.17
N VAL A 220 -10.32 -13.05 15.40
CA VAL A 220 -9.78 -11.70 15.58
C VAL A 220 -10.69 -10.92 16.52
N PRO A 221 -10.21 -10.52 17.71
CA PRO A 221 -11.02 -9.82 18.68
C PRO A 221 -11.38 -8.42 18.20
N LEU A 222 -12.60 -7.98 18.49
CA LEU A 222 -13.13 -6.68 18.04
C LEU A 222 -12.30 -5.49 18.53
N GLY A 223 -11.59 -5.62 19.64
CA GLY A 223 -10.67 -4.59 20.17
C GLY A 223 -9.57 -4.16 19.18
N VAL A 224 -9.24 -4.98 18.17
CA VAL A 224 -8.30 -4.63 17.10
C VAL A 224 -8.83 -3.46 16.27
N PHE A 225 -10.13 -3.44 16.00
CA PHE A 225 -10.81 -2.43 15.17
C PHE A 225 -11.18 -1.18 15.95
N LYS A 226 -11.46 -1.33 17.25
CA LYS A 226 -11.87 -0.24 18.14
C LYS A 226 -10.74 0.67 18.58
N LYS A 227 -9.50 0.35 18.26
CA LYS A 227 -8.37 1.24 18.57
C LYS A 227 -8.62 2.63 18.03
N LYS A 228 -8.54 3.65 18.89
CA LYS A 228 -8.71 5.05 18.53
C LYS A 228 -7.79 5.45 17.37
N LYS A 229 -6.55 4.93 17.37
CA LYS A 229 -5.58 5.07 16.28
C LYS A 229 -4.84 3.76 16.06
N GLN A 230 -4.68 3.40 14.80
CA GLN A 230 -3.87 2.27 14.38
C GLN A 230 -2.38 2.64 14.32
N ARG A 231 -1.52 1.64 14.50
CA ARG A 231 -0.07 1.84 14.32
C ARG A 231 0.24 2.09 12.85
N CYS A 232 1.02 3.11 12.56
CA CYS A 232 1.50 3.36 11.21
C CYS A 232 2.84 2.67 10.97
N ALA A 233 2.82 1.55 10.29
CA ALA A 233 4.04 0.84 9.91
C ALA A 233 4.82 1.53 8.79
N PHE A 234 4.15 2.37 8.00
CA PHE A 234 4.72 3.09 6.84
C PHE A 234 4.98 4.58 7.11
N CYS A 235 4.71 5.10 8.32
CA CYS A 235 5.02 6.49 8.68
C CYS A 235 6.43 6.57 9.26
N PRO A 236 7.42 7.13 8.55
CA PRO A 236 8.73 7.33 9.12
C PRO A 236 8.68 8.34 10.27
N GLY A 237 9.49 8.15 11.28
CA GLY A 237 9.78 9.16 12.30
C GLY A 237 10.50 10.38 11.68
N ALA A 238 10.61 11.49 12.42
CA ALA A 238 11.25 12.71 11.94
C ALA A 238 12.70 12.48 11.44
N ASN A 239 13.43 11.59 12.12
CA ASN A 239 14.81 11.23 11.79
C ASN A 239 14.97 9.88 11.08
N GLN A 240 13.90 9.40 10.44
CA GLN A 240 13.86 8.10 9.79
C GLN A 240 13.41 8.21 8.35
N THR A 241 13.87 7.27 7.54
CA THR A 241 13.44 7.03 6.18
C THR A 241 12.78 5.67 6.11
N GLN A 242 11.61 5.59 5.52
CA GLN A 242 10.95 4.32 5.22
C GLN A 242 11.40 3.84 3.84
N VAL A 243 12.01 2.67 3.80
CA VAL A 243 12.38 1.99 2.55
C VAL A 243 11.39 0.86 2.30
N THR A 244 10.79 0.84 1.12
CA THR A 244 9.88 -0.23 0.69
C THR A 244 10.32 -0.78 -0.65
N LEU A 245 10.12 -2.08 -0.83
CA LEU A 245 10.30 -2.73 -2.11
C LEU A 245 8.96 -3.26 -2.60
N SER A 246 8.64 -3.01 -3.86
CA SER A 246 7.42 -3.49 -4.50
C SER A 246 7.83 -4.34 -5.70
N PRO A 247 7.87 -5.66 -5.60
CA PRO A 247 8.15 -6.53 -6.73
C PRO A 247 7.00 -6.46 -7.73
N VAL A 248 7.33 -6.60 -9.01
CA VAL A 248 6.34 -6.64 -10.10
C VAL A 248 5.82 -8.08 -10.31
N ARG A 249 6.54 -9.09 -9.78
CA ARG A 249 6.13 -10.51 -9.69
C ARG A 249 6.76 -11.13 -8.45
N THR A 250 6.07 -12.04 -7.80
CA THR A 250 6.38 -12.52 -6.45
C THR A 250 6.54 -14.03 -6.33
N ASP A 251 6.67 -14.72 -7.45
CA ASP A 251 6.89 -16.17 -7.52
C ASP A 251 8.22 -16.64 -6.89
N VAL A 252 9.10 -15.68 -6.50
CA VAL A 252 10.41 -16.00 -5.91
C VAL A 252 10.69 -15.12 -4.67
N PRO A 253 11.11 -15.72 -3.55
CA PRO A 253 11.51 -14.94 -2.36
C PRO A 253 12.71 -14.02 -2.66
N LEU A 254 12.53 -12.71 -2.42
CA LEU A 254 13.61 -11.74 -2.55
C LEU A 254 14.40 -11.63 -1.25
N GLY A 255 15.69 -11.95 -1.31
CA GLY A 255 16.62 -11.63 -0.24
C GLY A 255 16.95 -10.12 -0.28
N VAL A 256 16.53 -9.36 0.73
CA VAL A 256 16.84 -7.92 0.80
C VAL A 256 17.67 -7.60 2.02
N LYS A 257 18.77 -6.87 1.80
CA LYS A 257 19.65 -6.36 2.86
C LYS A 257 19.89 -4.86 2.67
N ILE A 258 19.88 -4.11 3.77
CA ILE A 258 20.31 -2.70 3.81
C ILE A 258 21.68 -2.62 4.47
N THR A 259 22.64 -2.08 3.76
CA THR A 259 24.04 -1.99 4.20
C THR A 259 24.60 -0.58 3.98
N SER A 260 25.70 -0.26 4.62
CA SER A 260 26.53 0.89 4.26
C SER A 260 27.12 0.73 2.85
N LEU A 261 27.77 1.75 2.33
CA LEU A 261 28.48 1.68 1.06
C LEU A 261 29.57 0.59 1.07
N SER A 262 30.25 0.41 2.21
CA SER A 262 31.25 -0.64 2.43
C SER A 262 30.69 -2.05 2.63
N GLY A 263 29.35 -2.20 2.67
CA GLY A 263 28.68 -3.49 2.84
C GLY A 263 28.37 -3.87 4.29
N ASN A 264 28.75 -3.06 5.27
CA ASN A 264 28.54 -3.33 6.69
C ASN A 264 27.09 -3.09 7.12
N ARG A 265 26.66 -3.74 8.21
CA ARG A 265 25.36 -3.52 8.85
C ARG A 265 25.27 -2.07 9.36
N ILE A 266 24.09 -1.47 9.20
CA ILE A 266 23.81 -0.13 9.73
C ILE A 266 23.03 -0.26 11.04
N LYS A 267 23.55 0.35 12.11
CA LYS A 267 22.85 0.42 13.40
C LYS A 267 21.55 1.23 13.24
N GLY A 268 20.46 0.73 13.83
CA GLY A 268 19.16 1.40 13.81
C GLY A 268 18.29 1.09 12.57
N VAL A 269 18.71 0.16 11.73
CA VAL A 269 17.86 -0.39 10.68
C VAL A 269 16.94 -1.44 11.28
N THR A 270 15.64 -1.24 11.14
CA THR A 270 14.59 -2.20 11.52
C THR A 270 13.91 -2.72 10.27
N ARG A 271 13.76 -4.04 10.16
CA ARG A 271 12.96 -4.67 9.13
C ARG A 271 11.52 -4.77 9.61
N ASN A 272 10.59 -4.21 8.86
CA ASN A 272 9.17 -4.30 9.11
C ASN A 272 8.59 -5.30 8.08
N LEU A 273 8.02 -6.38 8.56
CA LEU A 273 7.34 -7.35 7.70
C LEU A 273 5.84 -7.20 7.96
N PRO A 274 5.05 -6.66 7.03
CA PRO A 274 3.62 -6.89 7.08
C PRO A 274 3.37 -8.38 6.82
N THR A 275 2.63 -9.03 7.68
CA THR A 275 2.10 -10.37 7.46
C THR A 275 0.87 -10.24 6.57
N ASN A 276 0.71 -11.15 5.59
CA ASN A 276 -0.52 -11.26 4.84
C ASN A 276 -1.46 -12.22 5.60
N PRO A 277 -2.59 -11.76 6.11
CA PRO A 277 -3.50 -12.62 6.87
C PRO A 277 -4.16 -13.73 6.03
N TRP A 278 -4.10 -13.61 4.70
CA TRP A 278 -4.73 -14.54 3.77
C TRP A 278 -3.78 -15.60 3.17
N GLU A 279 -2.48 -15.48 3.44
CA GLU A 279 -1.47 -16.46 3.05
C GLU A 279 -0.57 -16.76 4.25
N PRO A 280 -1.05 -17.52 5.22
CA PRO A 280 -0.26 -17.94 6.38
C PRO A 280 1.03 -18.63 5.91
N GLY A 281 2.13 -18.26 6.54
CA GLY A 281 3.45 -18.78 6.16
C GLY A 281 4.06 -18.14 4.91
N LYS A 282 3.31 -17.49 4.04
CA LYS A 282 3.87 -16.65 2.98
C LYS A 282 4.04 -15.23 3.47
N LYS A 283 5.26 -14.88 3.81
CA LYS A 283 5.62 -13.48 4.12
C LYS A 283 5.38 -12.63 2.88
N TRP A 284 4.66 -11.54 3.02
CA TRP A 284 4.46 -10.59 1.94
C TRP A 284 5.81 -10.24 1.29
N SER A 285 5.85 -10.32 -0.03
CA SER A 285 7.05 -10.08 -0.84
C SER A 285 7.44 -8.60 -0.89
N PHE A 286 6.90 -7.76 -0.01
CA PHE A 286 7.18 -6.33 0.06
C PHE A 286 7.95 -5.97 1.34
N PRO A 287 9.21 -6.38 1.48
CA PRO A 287 9.96 -6.04 2.67
C PRO A 287 10.04 -4.52 2.80
N SER A 288 9.70 -4.04 3.98
CA SER A 288 9.88 -2.64 4.34
C SER A 288 10.90 -2.51 5.46
N PHE A 289 11.62 -1.39 5.46
CA PHE A 289 12.66 -1.11 6.43
C PHE A 289 12.55 0.33 6.91
N THR A 290 12.83 0.53 8.18
CA THR A 290 13.07 1.85 8.74
C THR A 290 14.56 2.05 8.87
N VAL A 291 15.10 3.13 8.29
CA VAL A 291 16.52 3.47 8.25
C VAL A 291 16.72 4.87 8.83
N PRO A 292 17.79 5.12 9.63
CA PRO A 292 18.10 6.48 10.09
C PRO A 292 18.30 7.44 8.90
N ARG A 293 17.60 8.58 8.88
CA ARG A 293 17.56 9.53 7.74
C ARG A 293 18.93 10.05 7.31
N LYS A 294 19.81 10.30 8.27
CA LYS A 294 21.17 10.84 8.01
C LYS A 294 22.16 9.80 7.44
N LYS A 295 21.76 8.53 7.30
CA LYS A 295 22.67 7.48 6.82
C LYS A 295 22.61 7.36 5.30
N THR A 296 23.79 7.24 4.69
CA THR A 296 23.91 6.75 3.31
C THR A 296 23.87 5.22 3.34
N PHE A 297 23.07 4.62 2.47
CA PHE A 297 22.92 3.17 2.46
C PHE A 297 22.68 2.61 1.07
N VAL A 298 22.89 1.31 0.93
CA VAL A 298 22.63 0.54 -0.27
C VAL A 298 21.57 -0.51 0.04
N VAL A 299 20.50 -0.51 -0.73
CA VAL A 299 19.54 -1.61 -0.78
C VAL A 299 20.10 -2.66 -1.73
N ARG A 300 20.47 -3.81 -1.19
CA ARG A 300 20.94 -4.98 -1.94
C ARG A 300 19.79 -5.97 -2.11
N ILE A 301 19.48 -6.30 -3.34
CA ILE A 301 18.38 -7.18 -3.71
C ILE A 301 18.98 -8.44 -4.30
N ASN A 302 18.80 -9.55 -3.62
CA ASN A 302 19.37 -10.83 -4.00
C ASN A 302 18.33 -11.68 -4.72
N ALA A 303 18.60 -12.03 -5.96
CA ALA A 303 17.77 -12.86 -6.83
C ALA A 303 18.40 -14.24 -7.10
N LYS A 304 19.22 -14.78 -6.17
CA LYS A 304 19.94 -16.05 -6.37
C LYS A 304 19.04 -17.24 -6.71
N GLN A 305 17.80 -17.23 -6.22
CA GLN A 305 16.83 -18.32 -6.47
C GLN A 305 16.01 -18.10 -7.74
N SER A 306 16.18 -16.97 -8.43
CA SER A 306 15.42 -16.69 -9.65
C SER A 306 16.20 -17.11 -10.89
N SER A 307 15.57 -17.89 -11.74
CA SER A 307 16.06 -18.25 -13.08
C SER A 307 15.86 -17.13 -14.10
N THR A 308 15.02 -16.13 -13.79
CA THR A 308 14.72 -14.97 -14.66
C THR A 308 15.10 -13.67 -13.99
N PRO A 309 15.41 -12.61 -14.77
CA PRO A 309 15.65 -11.30 -14.22
C PRO A 309 14.41 -10.75 -13.49
N ILE A 310 14.61 -10.23 -12.28
CA ILE A 310 13.55 -9.64 -11.46
C ILE A 310 13.50 -8.13 -11.66
N ARG A 311 12.30 -7.58 -11.63
CA ARG A 311 12.05 -6.14 -11.63
C ARG A 311 11.36 -5.76 -10.34
N THR A 312 11.95 -4.84 -9.59
CA THR A 312 11.39 -4.35 -8.33
C THR A 312 11.44 -2.83 -8.27
N THR A 313 10.51 -2.21 -7.57
CA THR A 313 10.56 -0.79 -7.26
C THR A 313 11.11 -0.61 -5.87
N VAL A 314 12.19 0.16 -5.74
CA VAL A 314 12.76 0.54 -4.45
C VAL A 314 12.36 1.98 -4.18
N SER A 315 11.64 2.23 -3.10
CA SER A 315 11.20 3.56 -2.69
C SER A 315 11.74 3.90 -1.32
N ALA A 316 12.25 5.11 -1.16
CA ALA A 316 12.70 5.67 0.12
C ALA A 316 11.92 6.95 0.40
N VAL A 317 11.06 6.91 1.40
CA VAL A 317 10.21 8.02 1.81
C VAL A 317 10.82 8.73 3.01
N SER A 318 11.03 10.02 2.89
CA SER A 318 11.66 10.83 3.92
C SER A 318 10.98 12.20 4.02
N GLY A 319 10.21 12.41 5.09
CA GLY A 319 9.49 13.68 5.26
C GLY A 319 8.43 13.90 4.18
N SER A 320 8.63 14.95 3.38
CA SER A 320 7.72 15.41 2.33
C SER A 320 8.06 14.88 0.94
N TYR A 321 9.18 14.16 0.77
CA TYR A 321 9.60 13.68 -0.54
C TYR A 321 9.88 12.18 -0.56
N THR A 322 9.91 11.63 -1.74
CA THR A 322 10.32 10.25 -2.01
C THR A 322 11.34 10.19 -3.13
N LEU A 323 12.34 9.37 -2.88
CA LEU A 323 13.30 8.92 -3.88
C LEU A 323 12.96 7.48 -4.25
N ALA A 324 12.88 7.17 -5.53
CA ALA A 324 12.63 5.80 -5.93
C ALA A 324 13.38 5.42 -7.23
N VAL A 325 13.65 4.14 -7.34
CA VAL A 325 14.02 3.48 -8.60
C VAL A 325 12.87 2.57 -8.99
N ASN A 326 12.10 2.99 -9.96
CA ASN A 326 10.99 2.21 -10.50
C ASN A 326 11.51 1.14 -11.44
N ARG A 327 11.08 -0.11 -11.27
CA ARG A 327 11.46 -1.27 -12.08
C ARG A 327 12.98 -1.47 -12.12
N ALA A 328 13.66 -1.33 -10.98
CA ALA A 328 15.06 -1.69 -10.84
C ALA A 328 15.26 -3.15 -11.28
N GLY A 329 16.08 -3.39 -12.29
CA GLY A 329 16.37 -4.73 -12.78
C GLY A 329 17.41 -5.42 -11.89
N VAL A 330 17.15 -6.67 -11.54
CA VAL A 330 18.09 -7.56 -10.85
C VAL A 330 18.35 -8.73 -11.76
N PRO A 331 19.62 -9.04 -12.11
CA PRO A 331 19.94 -10.17 -12.97
C PRO A 331 19.44 -11.49 -12.36
N ALA A 332 19.10 -12.46 -13.19
CA ALA A 332 18.86 -13.83 -12.77
C ALA A 332 20.10 -14.34 -11.99
N GLY A 333 19.89 -14.99 -10.85
CA GLY A 333 20.98 -15.47 -9.99
C GLY A 333 21.87 -14.37 -9.38
N GLY A 334 21.56 -13.09 -9.61
CA GLY A 334 22.43 -11.96 -9.30
C GLY A 334 21.96 -11.06 -8.15
N ILE A 335 22.68 -9.94 -8.01
CA ILE A 335 22.42 -8.91 -6.99
C ILE A 335 22.18 -7.55 -7.67
N GLY A 336 21.04 -6.93 -7.38
CA GLY A 336 20.76 -5.53 -7.71
C GLY A 336 21.16 -4.60 -6.56
N LYS A 337 21.58 -3.38 -6.89
CA LYS A 337 22.01 -2.38 -5.91
C LYS A 337 21.34 -1.04 -6.18
N VAL A 338 20.74 -0.45 -5.15
CA VAL A 338 20.21 0.92 -5.16
C VAL A 338 20.82 1.68 -4.00
N GLY A 339 21.65 2.68 -4.29
CA GLY A 339 22.24 3.57 -3.29
C GLY A 339 21.31 4.73 -2.99
N LEU A 340 21.20 5.10 -1.73
CA LEU A 340 20.32 6.16 -1.25
C LEU A 340 21.00 7.00 -0.16
N ARG A 341 20.90 8.31 -0.28
CA ARG A 341 21.28 9.28 0.76
C ARG A 341 20.12 10.24 0.97
N PRO A 342 19.15 9.84 1.81
CA PRO A 342 17.91 10.59 1.98
C PRO A 342 18.10 12.00 2.55
N SER A 343 19.11 12.23 3.39
CA SER A 343 19.40 13.59 3.92
C SER A 343 19.64 14.62 2.82
N ASP A 344 20.19 14.20 1.69
CA ASP A 344 20.61 15.05 0.59
C ASP A 344 19.77 14.82 -0.68
N GLY A 345 18.68 14.07 -0.56
CA GLY A 345 17.81 13.77 -1.68
C GLY A 345 18.45 12.90 -2.79
N ILE A 346 19.57 12.20 -2.52
CA ILE A 346 20.34 11.51 -3.56
C ILE A 346 19.90 10.05 -3.71
N VAL A 347 19.72 9.65 -4.96
CA VAL A 347 19.50 8.26 -5.38
C VAL A 347 20.51 7.88 -6.47
N VAL A 348 21.09 6.68 -6.32
CA VAL A 348 22.02 6.09 -7.28
C VAL A 348 21.49 4.73 -7.69
N TYR A 349 21.36 4.50 -8.97
CA TYR A 349 20.99 3.21 -9.50
C TYR A 349 22.02 2.73 -10.51
N GLN A 350 22.59 1.57 -10.24
CA GLN A 350 23.51 0.90 -11.11
C GLN A 350 22.96 -0.46 -11.52
N SER A 351 22.89 -0.75 -12.79
CA SER A 351 22.41 -2.04 -13.32
C SER A 351 23.06 -2.34 -14.65
N LYS A 352 23.31 -3.63 -14.89
CA LYS A 352 23.62 -4.17 -16.20
C LYS A 352 22.45 -4.06 -17.19
N TYR A 353 21.23 -3.73 -16.69
CA TYR A 353 20.02 -3.55 -17.49
C TYR A 353 19.51 -2.10 -17.45
N PRO A 354 20.23 -1.13 -18.02
CA PRO A 354 19.91 0.30 -17.88
C PRO A 354 18.54 0.69 -18.48
N LYS A 355 18.00 -0.11 -19.39
CA LYS A 355 16.68 0.13 -19.97
C LYS A 355 15.51 -0.16 -19.00
N LEU A 356 15.75 -0.84 -17.90
CA LEU A 356 14.71 -1.36 -17.02
C LEU A 356 14.45 -0.51 -15.76
N GLY A 357 15.35 0.40 -15.41
CA GLY A 357 15.24 1.28 -14.27
C GLY A 357 14.84 2.70 -14.64
N GLN A 358 14.03 3.33 -13.80
CA GLN A 358 13.63 4.73 -13.93
C GLN A 358 13.77 5.39 -12.56
N LEU A 359 14.53 6.49 -12.48
CA LEU A 359 14.55 7.31 -11.28
C LEU A 359 13.21 8.05 -11.15
N ARG A 360 12.71 8.13 -9.93
CA ARG A 360 11.47 8.80 -9.61
C ARG A 360 11.68 9.69 -8.39
N PHE A 361 11.40 10.96 -8.54
CA PHE A 361 11.43 11.97 -7.50
C PHE A 361 10.01 12.46 -7.30
N VAL A 362 9.55 12.44 -6.08
CA VAL A 362 8.23 12.99 -5.74
C VAL A 362 8.41 13.95 -4.60
N ASP A 363 8.07 15.17 -4.84
CA ASP A 363 7.91 16.21 -3.83
C ASP A 363 6.42 16.47 -3.66
N THR A 364 5.94 16.38 -2.43
CA THR A 364 4.49 16.45 -2.16
C THR A 364 4.06 17.81 -1.63
N VAL A 365 4.98 18.74 -1.43
CA VAL A 365 4.66 19.94 -0.64
C VAL A 365 5.24 21.24 -1.16
N PHE A 366 6.11 21.19 -2.13
CA PHE A 366 6.69 22.43 -2.64
C PHE A 366 5.60 23.33 -3.22
N ASN A 367 5.45 24.53 -2.68
CA ASN A 367 4.39 25.49 -3.03
C ASN A 367 2.95 24.93 -2.96
N GLY A 368 2.69 23.96 -2.08
CA GLY A 368 1.36 23.35 -1.94
C GLY A 368 0.95 22.42 -3.08
N ASN A 369 1.86 22.08 -3.98
CA ASN A 369 1.61 21.20 -5.11
C ASN A 369 2.38 19.89 -4.99
N SER A 370 1.86 18.82 -5.61
CA SER A 370 2.56 17.55 -5.73
C SER A 370 3.29 17.48 -7.06
N THR A 371 4.60 17.41 -7.02
CA THR A 371 5.47 17.30 -8.19
C THR A 371 6.07 15.90 -8.32
N LEU A 372 5.83 15.24 -9.43
CA LEU A 372 6.43 13.96 -9.78
C LEU A 372 7.37 14.14 -10.96
N ILE A 373 8.64 13.89 -10.78
CA ILE A 373 9.64 13.86 -11.85
C ILE A 373 10.13 12.43 -12.02
N THR A 374 9.96 11.89 -13.21
CA THR A 374 10.46 10.58 -13.61
C THR A 374 11.55 10.72 -14.64
N ALA A 375 12.69 10.07 -14.44
CA ALA A 375 13.82 10.19 -15.34
C ALA A 375 14.36 8.81 -15.75
N ARG A 376 14.66 8.69 -17.04
CA ARG A 376 15.44 7.59 -17.61
C ARG A 376 16.72 8.18 -18.17
N ALA A 377 17.85 7.58 -17.84
CA ALA A 377 19.09 7.90 -18.52
C ALA A 377 19.59 6.67 -19.28
N LYS A 378 20.20 6.92 -20.42
CA LYS A 378 20.98 5.94 -21.18
C LYS A 378 22.42 6.42 -21.11
N ALA A 379 23.31 5.57 -20.62
CA ALA A 379 24.73 5.75 -20.77
C ALA A 379 25.32 4.49 -21.44
N LYS A 380 26.42 4.63 -22.12
CA LYS A 380 27.13 3.48 -22.72
C LYS A 380 27.73 2.63 -21.56
N ASN A 381 27.53 1.31 -21.66
CA ASN A 381 28.19 0.31 -20.81
C ASN A 381 28.05 0.49 -19.28
N ASP A 382 27.09 -0.23 -18.68
CA ASP A 382 26.95 -0.46 -17.21
C ASP A 382 26.98 0.79 -16.29
N SER A 383 26.64 1.96 -16.81
CA SER A 383 26.72 3.21 -16.09
C SER A 383 25.61 3.36 -15.06
N ALA A 384 25.99 3.89 -13.90
CA ALA A 384 25.03 4.29 -12.89
C ALA A 384 24.34 5.61 -13.29
N ILE A 385 23.06 5.70 -12.96
CA ILE A 385 22.25 6.92 -13.05
C ILE A 385 22.20 7.52 -11.65
N LEU A 386 22.53 8.80 -11.56
CA LEU A 386 22.38 9.57 -10.34
C LEU A 386 21.30 10.62 -10.51
N GLY A 387 20.57 10.85 -9.44
CA GLY A 387 19.69 11.97 -9.33
C GLY A 387 19.69 12.54 -7.92
N GLY A 388 19.52 13.84 -7.82
CA GLY A 388 19.39 14.58 -6.59
C GLY A 388 18.14 15.44 -6.58
N LEU A 389 17.43 15.47 -5.48
CA LEU A 389 16.29 16.33 -5.20
C LEU A 389 16.70 17.36 -4.15
N ASP A 390 16.73 18.64 -4.52
CA ASP A 390 16.76 19.74 -3.55
C ASP A 390 15.33 20.23 -3.30
N GLU A 391 14.75 19.74 -2.22
CA GLU A 391 13.38 20.08 -1.83
C GLU A 391 13.24 21.58 -1.50
N LYS A 392 14.27 22.21 -0.91
CA LYS A 392 14.23 23.61 -0.51
C LYS A 392 14.30 24.54 -1.73
N ALA A 393 15.10 24.19 -2.72
CA ALA A 393 15.23 24.94 -3.95
C ALA A 393 14.15 24.62 -4.98
N GLY A 394 13.37 23.52 -4.80
CA GLY A 394 12.41 23.04 -5.79
C GLY A 394 13.11 22.58 -7.07
N GLN A 395 14.18 21.81 -6.94
CA GLN A 395 15.03 21.40 -8.06
C GLN A 395 15.34 19.91 -8.06
N VAL A 396 15.44 19.33 -9.26
CA VAL A 396 15.96 17.98 -9.48
C VAL A 396 17.15 18.03 -10.43
N ILE A 397 18.25 17.41 -10.01
CA ILE A 397 19.47 17.27 -10.83
C ILE A 397 19.60 15.81 -11.27
N LEU A 398 19.89 15.59 -12.54
CA LEU A 398 20.07 14.27 -13.16
C LEU A 398 21.40 14.21 -13.90
N PHE A 399 22.18 13.14 -13.69
CA PHE A 399 23.49 12.97 -14.34
C PHE A 399 23.90 11.49 -14.41
N THR A 400 24.92 11.19 -15.21
CA THR A 400 25.55 9.88 -15.25
C THR A 400 26.61 9.81 -14.14
N ALA A 401 26.67 8.71 -13.41
CA ALA A 401 27.51 8.59 -12.22
C ALA A 401 29.01 8.71 -12.47
N ASP A 402 29.44 8.29 -13.65
CA ASP A 402 30.83 8.28 -14.08
C ASP A 402 31.19 9.52 -14.92
N GLY A 403 30.30 10.49 -15.01
CA GLY A 403 30.49 11.70 -15.80
C GLY A 403 30.64 11.45 -17.31
N LYS A 404 30.34 10.24 -17.78
CA LYS A 404 30.43 9.89 -19.21
C LYS A 404 29.30 10.53 -20.03
N LYS A 405 29.54 10.63 -21.36
CA LYS A 405 28.50 11.04 -22.29
C LYS A 405 27.28 10.14 -22.22
N GLY A 406 26.08 10.71 -22.24
CA GLY A 406 24.84 9.98 -22.14
C GLY A 406 23.64 10.75 -22.67
N SER A 407 22.46 10.26 -22.37
CA SER A 407 21.21 10.98 -22.63
C SER A 407 20.23 10.82 -21.48
N VAL A 408 19.48 11.85 -21.20
CA VAL A 408 18.41 11.86 -20.20
C VAL A 408 17.09 12.12 -20.89
N GLN A 409 16.08 11.32 -20.52
CA GLN A 409 14.69 11.61 -20.82
C GLN A 409 13.95 11.76 -19.49
N ALA A 410 13.34 12.90 -19.28
CA ALA A 410 12.55 13.16 -18.09
C ALA A 410 11.11 13.52 -18.45
N ASN A 411 10.18 13.11 -17.59
CA ASN A 411 8.79 13.53 -17.60
C ASN A 411 8.50 14.15 -16.24
N ALA A 412 7.86 15.28 -16.22
CA ALA A 412 7.42 15.95 -15.02
C ALA A 412 5.90 16.07 -15.04
N ILE A 413 5.29 15.80 -13.91
CA ILE A 413 3.85 15.89 -13.69
C ILE A 413 3.65 16.68 -12.40
N GLN A 414 2.83 17.69 -12.45
CA GLN A 414 2.41 18.41 -11.26
C GLN A 414 0.90 18.42 -11.17
N SER A 415 0.39 18.16 -9.98
CA SER A 415 -1.04 18.21 -9.65
C SER A 415 -1.25 19.10 -8.44
N GLY A 416 -2.30 19.91 -8.46
CA GLY A 416 -2.75 20.63 -7.28
C GLY A 416 -3.16 19.68 -6.17
N VAL A 417 -3.01 20.13 -4.93
CA VAL A 417 -3.33 19.35 -3.71
C VAL A 417 -4.83 19.42 -3.37
N ALA A 418 -5.63 20.15 -4.11
CA ALA A 418 -7.07 20.25 -3.90
C ALA A 418 -7.78 18.91 -4.21
N GLU A 419 -8.68 18.53 -3.32
CA GLU A 419 -9.50 17.31 -3.29
C GLU A 419 -10.19 16.98 -4.63
N PRO A 420 -10.69 15.75 -4.80
CA PRO A 420 -10.44 14.89 -5.98
C PRO A 420 -11.16 15.42 -7.22
N GLY A 421 -10.36 15.85 -8.15
CA GLY A 421 -10.78 16.15 -9.52
C GLY A 421 -9.55 16.47 -10.36
N PRO A 422 -9.60 16.32 -11.67
CA PRO A 422 -8.47 16.60 -12.58
C PRO A 422 -8.22 18.10 -12.74
N VAL A 423 -8.43 18.90 -11.71
CA VAL A 423 -8.24 20.35 -11.75
C VAL A 423 -6.74 20.63 -11.70
N GLY A 424 -6.19 20.99 -12.85
CA GLY A 424 -4.88 21.58 -12.94
C GLY A 424 -3.70 20.59 -12.93
N THR A 425 -3.72 19.54 -13.74
CA THR A 425 -2.53 18.72 -13.95
C THR A 425 -1.69 19.27 -15.08
N SER A 426 -0.45 19.66 -14.80
CA SER A 426 0.52 20.11 -15.79
C SER A 426 1.50 19.00 -16.14
N PHE A 427 1.80 18.85 -17.44
CA PHE A 427 2.74 17.85 -17.94
C PHE A 427 3.88 18.52 -18.70
N ALA A 428 5.09 18.02 -18.49
CA ALA A 428 6.24 18.44 -19.28
C ALA A 428 7.13 17.25 -19.61
N THR A 429 7.76 17.27 -20.77
CA THR A 429 8.71 16.25 -21.20
C THR A 429 10.01 16.89 -21.69
N LEU A 430 11.12 16.20 -21.45
CA LEU A 430 12.46 16.61 -21.80
C LEU A 430 13.25 15.45 -22.39
N LYS A 431 14.04 15.74 -23.43
CA LYS A 431 15.11 14.84 -23.89
C LYS A 431 16.38 15.68 -24.04
N ALA A 432 17.46 15.24 -23.43
CA ALA A 432 18.77 15.91 -23.51
C ALA A 432 19.89 14.90 -23.80
N LYS A 433 20.85 15.29 -24.61
CA LYS A 433 22.15 14.61 -24.74
C LYS A 433 23.09 15.29 -23.75
N LEU A 434 23.84 14.51 -22.99
CA LEU A 434 24.83 15.00 -22.04
C LEU A 434 26.23 14.78 -22.58
N GLY A 435 27.06 15.81 -22.51
CA GLY A 435 28.51 15.74 -22.66
C GLY A 435 29.15 15.16 -21.39
N LYS A 436 30.47 15.06 -21.37
CA LYS A 436 31.24 14.63 -20.21
C LYS A 436 31.08 15.67 -19.09
N GLY A 437 30.65 15.21 -17.90
CA GLY A 437 30.47 16.07 -16.71
C GLY A 437 29.21 16.96 -16.74
N GLU A 438 28.42 16.93 -17.79
CA GLU A 438 27.17 17.68 -17.86
C GLU A 438 26.05 17.02 -17.05
N ARG A 439 25.13 17.85 -16.56
CA ARG A 439 23.97 17.48 -15.75
C ARG A 439 22.72 18.16 -16.30
N VAL A 440 21.57 17.53 -16.12
CA VAL A 440 20.28 18.19 -16.32
C VAL A 440 19.79 18.72 -15.00
N LEU A 441 19.47 20.01 -14.93
CA LEU A 441 18.76 20.65 -13.84
C LEU A 441 17.32 20.89 -14.29
N LEU A 442 16.35 20.40 -13.53
CA LEU A 442 14.93 20.72 -13.63
C LEU A 442 14.54 21.61 -12.46
N ASP A 443 14.15 22.84 -12.73
CA ASP A 443 13.72 23.81 -11.74
C ASP A 443 12.20 23.95 -11.79
N TYR A 444 11.52 23.42 -10.76
CA TYR A 444 10.08 23.46 -10.58
C TYR A 444 9.64 24.44 -9.49
N SER A 445 10.55 25.27 -8.98
CA SER A 445 10.30 26.19 -7.87
C SER A 445 9.12 27.15 -8.11
N ARG A 446 8.88 27.52 -9.37
CA ARG A 446 7.79 28.40 -9.80
C ARG A 446 6.69 27.69 -10.58
N TRP A 447 6.83 26.36 -10.75
CA TRP A 447 5.87 25.59 -11.51
C TRP A 447 4.61 25.34 -10.68
N ALA A 448 3.46 25.63 -11.27
CA ALA A 448 2.16 25.43 -10.66
C ALA A 448 1.13 25.05 -11.73
N PRO A 449 -0.01 24.43 -11.37
CA PRO A 449 -1.04 24.05 -12.34
C PRO A 449 -1.58 25.23 -13.15
N ASP A 450 -1.65 26.41 -12.56
CA ASP A 450 -2.03 27.68 -13.20
C ASP A 450 -0.88 28.32 -14.02
N LYS A 451 0.35 27.85 -13.82
CA LYS A 451 1.57 28.32 -14.51
C LYS A 451 2.32 27.18 -15.18
N PRO A 452 1.72 26.47 -16.15
CA PRO A 452 2.27 25.22 -16.70
C PRO A 452 3.61 25.40 -17.42
N ARG A 453 3.94 26.60 -17.88
CA ARG A 453 5.20 26.93 -18.55
C ARG A 453 6.30 27.44 -17.63
N ALA A 454 6.06 27.53 -16.31
CA ALA A 454 7.05 28.01 -15.36
C ALA A 454 8.12 26.95 -14.99
N LEU A 455 7.92 25.66 -15.34
CA LEU A 455 8.98 24.67 -15.28
C LEU A 455 10.13 25.04 -16.22
N LYS A 456 11.34 25.06 -15.69
CA LYS A 456 12.56 25.34 -16.46
C LYS A 456 13.49 24.14 -16.45
N ALA A 457 14.29 24.02 -17.50
CA ALA A 457 15.31 22.99 -17.58
C ALA A 457 16.61 23.54 -18.17
N TYR A 458 17.73 23.04 -17.67
CA TYR A 458 19.06 23.49 -18.09
C TYR A 458 20.02 22.31 -18.23
N ILE A 459 20.99 22.43 -19.17
CA ILE A 459 22.25 21.67 -19.07
C ILE A 459 23.21 22.53 -18.28
N VAL A 460 23.78 21.93 -17.22
CA VAL A 460 24.74 22.59 -16.34
C VAL A 460 26.11 21.91 -16.47
N SER A 461 27.17 22.71 -16.73
CA SER A 461 28.55 22.28 -16.81
C SER A 461 29.42 23.25 -16.01
N GLY A 462 29.97 22.82 -14.89
CA GLY A 462 30.69 23.72 -13.98
C GLY A 462 29.80 24.88 -13.52
N LYS A 463 30.24 26.13 -13.83
CA LYS A 463 29.48 27.35 -13.53
C LYS A 463 28.55 27.81 -14.65
N SER A 464 28.61 27.17 -15.82
CA SER A 464 27.77 27.53 -16.96
C SER A 464 26.45 26.78 -17.00
N SER A 465 25.41 27.44 -17.47
CA SER A 465 24.10 26.83 -17.68
C SER A 465 23.52 27.21 -19.03
N LYS A 466 22.98 26.21 -19.74
CA LYS A 466 22.34 26.40 -21.06
C LYS A 466 20.88 25.96 -20.95
N PRO A 467 19.90 26.79 -21.33
CA PRO A 467 18.49 26.43 -21.26
C PRO A 467 18.17 25.28 -22.22
N LEU A 468 17.28 24.41 -21.78
CA LEU A 468 16.75 23.28 -22.54
C LEU A 468 15.28 23.53 -22.88
N LYS A 469 14.91 23.14 -24.10
CA LYS A 469 13.52 23.22 -24.55
C LYS A 469 12.68 22.10 -23.92
N LEU A 470 11.67 22.50 -23.21
CA LEU A 470 10.63 21.61 -22.67
C LEU A 470 9.46 21.51 -23.65
N ARG A 471 8.84 20.33 -23.72
CA ARG A 471 7.57 20.13 -24.41
C ARG A 471 6.47 20.01 -23.38
N PHE A 472 5.38 20.74 -23.55
CA PHE A 472 4.21 20.75 -22.71
C PHE A 472 3.04 20.14 -23.50
N PRO A 473 2.88 18.80 -23.46
CA PRO A 473 1.77 18.16 -24.15
C PRO A 473 0.45 18.58 -23.50
N LYS A 474 -0.59 18.77 -24.31
CA LYS A 474 -1.94 18.98 -23.78
C LYS A 474 -2.35 17.71 -23.01
N PRO A 475 -3.01 17.84 -21.84
CA PRO A 475 -3.57 16.68 -21.17
C PRO A 475 -4.53 15.96 -22.13
N ARG A 476 -4.35 14.67 -22.32
CA ARG A 476 -5.35 13.85 -22.97
C ARG A 476 -6.46 13.68 -21.93
N VAL A 477 -7.60 14.29 -22.21
CA VAL A 477 -8.85 13.98 -21.51
C VAL A 477 -9.21 12.58 -21.99
N GLY A 478 -9.04 11.58 -21.11
CA GLY A 478 -9.49 10.21 -21.31
C GLY A 478 -10.80 10.00 -20.59
#